data_83b2e1c6fcbc70243a33813915893980
#
_entry.id   83b2e1c6fcbc70243a33813915893980
#
_cell.length_a   1.000
_cell.length_b   1.000
_cell.length_c   1.000
_cell.angle_alpha   90.00
_cell.angle_beta   90.00
_cell.angle_gamma   90.00
#
_symmetry.space_group_name_H-M   'P 1'
#
loop_
_entity.id
_entity.type
_entity.pdbx_description
1 polymer ?
#
loop_
_entity_poly.entity_id
_entity_poly.type
_entity_poly.pdbx_seq_one_letter_code
_entity_poly.pdbx_strand_id
1 'polypeptide(L)'
;MKIVITDTNILFDVIKIGALPEFFSLDYEICTTVFVIHEIIPSPQKEMVETFIRAKKLIVYNFSEEEIEAILNFDTGRDLKRFTDKTVIWKSLQLSCPMLTGDQRMREVAEKMNIEVHGSIWIIDELVSKALISSEKAIILLEQLLMTNSRLPKDEIEKRINKLK
;
A
#
# COMPACT_ATOMS: atom_id res chain seq x y z
N MET A 1 -4.30 -9.08 15.53
CA MET A 1 -3.45 -8.57 14.45
C MET A 1 -4.13 -7.36 13.81
N LYS A 2 -3.38 -6.30 13.59
CA LYS A 2 -3.92 -5.10 12.95
C LYS A 2 -4.06 -5.31 11.45
N ILE A 3 -5.15 -4.79 10.87
CA ILE A 3 -5.40 -4.86 9.42
C ILE A 3 -4.89 -3.59 8.77
N VAL A 4 -4.33 -3.69 7.58
CA VAL A 4 -4.03 -2.56 6.72
C VAL A 4 -4.41 -2.91 5.27
N ILE A 5 -5.01 -1.96 4.56
CA ILE A 5 -5.36 -2.14 3.15
C ILE A 5 -4.40 -1.38 2.25
N THR A 6 -3.94 -2.02 1.19
CA THR A 6 -2.97 -1.42 0.25
C THR A 6 -3.59 -1.20 -1.12
N ASP A 7 -3.19 -0.10 -1.77
CA ASP A 7 -3.50 0.15 -3.17
C ASP A 7 -2.40 -0.43 -4.09
N THR A 8 -2.60 -0.25 -5.40
CA THR A 8 -1.70 -0.78 -6.44
C THR A 8 -0.31 -0.14 -6.37
N ASN A 9 -0.22 1.17 -6.13
CA ASN A 9 1.05 1.91 -6.18
C ASN A 9 2.03 1.43 -5.12
N ILE A 10 1.54 1.12 -3.93
CA ILE A 10 2.37 0.59 -2.84
C ILE A 10 2.95 -0.78 -3.22
N LEU A 11 2.14 -1.65 -3.79
CA LEU A 11 2.63 -2.97 -4.26
C LEU A 11 3.74 -2.81 -5.29
N PHE A 12 3.57 -1.88 -6.25
CA PHE A 12 4.60 -1.61 -7.24
C PHE A 12 5.88 -1.04 -6.62
N ASP A 13 5.77 -0.11 -5.68
CA ASP A 13 6.94 0.43 -4.99
C ASP A 13 7.73 -0.67 -4.28
N VAL A 14 7.03 -1.50 -3.52
CA VAL A 14 7.64 -2.61 -2.76
C VAL A 14 8.28 -3.64 -3.69
N ILE A 15 7.64 -3.96 -4.82
CA ILE A 15 8.20 -4.87 -5.82
C ILE A 15 9.48 -4.29 -6.44
N LYS A 16 9.45 -3.01 -6.81
CA LYS A 16 10.59 -2.35 -7.48
C LYS A 16 11.84 -2.30 -6.62
N ILE A 17 11.68 -2.18 -5.31
CA ILE A 17 12.83 -2.18 -4.38
C ILE A 17 13.18 -3.58 -3.88
N GLY A 18 12.50 -4.61 -4.35
CA GLY A 18 12.79 -6.01 -3.98
C GLY A 18 12.48 -6.34 -2.54
N ALA A 19 11.49 -5.68 -1.92
CA ALA A 19 11.15 -5.83 -0.51
C ALA A 19 9.79 -6.51 -0.25
N LEU A 20 9.29 -7.25 -1.24
CA LEU A 20 7.98 -7.89 -1.11
C LEU A 20 7.93 -8.93 0.02
N PRO A 21 8.93 -9.83 0.18
CA PRO A 21 8.95 -10.75 1.32
C PRO A 21 8.98 -10.03 2.67
N GLU A 22 9.79 -9.00 2.80
CA GLU A 22 9.89 -8.20 4.03
C GLU A 22 8.58 -7.50 4.35
N PHE A 23 7.92 -6.93 3.34
CA PHE A 23 6.61 -6.29 3.50
C PHE A 23 5.58 -7.26 4.08
N PHE A 24 5.50 -8.47 3.53
CA PHE A 24 4.56 -9.49 4.02
C PHE A 24 5.02 -10.18 5.31
N SER A 25 6.22 -9.87 5.82
CA SER A 25 6.67 -10.32 7.14
C SER A 25 6.22 -9.39 8.27
N LEU A 26 5.68 -8.21 7.95
CA LEU A 26 5.12 -7.31 8.93
C LEU A 26 3.97 -7.96 9.70
N ASP A 27 3.86 -7.65 10.98
CA ASP A 27 2.80 -8.16 11.85
C ASP A 27 1.48 -7.41 11.63
N TYR A 28 1.03 -7.44 10.38
CA TYR A 28 -0.26 -6.90 9.94
C TYR A 28 -0.98 -7.93 9.08
N GLU A 29 -2.30 -7.93 9.16
CA GLU A 29 -3.11 -8.56 8.15
C GLU A 29 -3.20 -7.61 6.96
N ILE A 30 -2.41 -7.89 5.93
CA ILE A 30 -2.32 -7.04 4.74
C ILE A 30 -3.39 -7.50 3.76
N CYS A 31 -4.26 -6.58 3.36
CA CYS A 31 -5.33 -6.87 2.42
C CYS A 31 -5.37 -5.86 1.27
N THR A 32 -6.12 -6.20 0.25
CA THR A 32 -6.39 -5.36 -0.90
C THR A 32 -7.73 -5.76 -1.53
N THR A 33 -8.09 -5.17 -2.65
CA THR A 33 -9.31 -5.51 -3.36
C THR A 33 -9.01 -6.24 -4.66
N VAL A 34 -9.96 -7.01 -5.16
CA VAL A 34 -9.85 -7.73 -6.43
C VAL A 34 -9.58 -6.75 -7.59
N PHE A 35 -10.08 -5.52 -7.51
CA PHE A 35 -9.87 -4.51 -8.54
C PHE A 35 -8.44 -4.00 -8.58
N VAL A 36 -7.77 -3.91 -7.42
CA VAL A 36 -6.34 -3.60 -7.34
C VAL A 36 -5.53 -4.71 -8.03
N ILE A 37 -5.84 -5.96 -7.75
CA ILE A 37 -5.13 -7.10 -8.36
C ILE A 37 -5.34 -7.12 -9.88
N HIS A 38 -6.52 -6.79 -10.37
CA HIS A 38 -6.79 -6.71 -11.81
C HIS A 38 -6.01 -5.60 -12.52
N GLU A 39 -5.59 -4.56 -11.82
CA GLU A 39 -4.74 -3.51 -12.39
C GLU A 39 -3.30 -3.96 -12.63
N ILE A 40 -2.87 -5.01 -11.95
CA ILE A 40 -1.53 -5.57 -12.15
C ILE A 40 -1.56 -6.40 -13.43
N ILE A 41 -0.87 -5.90 -14.46
CA ILE A 41 -0.81 -6.56 -15.78
C ILE A 41 -0.09 -7.91 -15.64
N PRO A 42 -0.55 -8.97 -16.34
CA PRO A 42 0.16 -10.25 -16.36
C PRO A 42 1.64 -10.09 -16.69
N SER A 43 2.50 -10.47 -15.76
CA SER A 43 3.94 -10.19 -15.78
C SER A 43 4.60 -10.98 -14.65
N PRO A 44 5.94 -11.03 -14.59
CA PRO A 44 6.62 -11.57 -13.42
C PRO A 44 6.19 -10.90 -12.10
N GLN A 45 5.85 -9.62 -12.12
CA GLN A 45 5.37 -8.88 -10.96
C GLN A 45 4.04 -9.43 -10.44
N LYS A 46 3.10 -9.72 -11.35
CA LYS A 46 1.82 -10.33 -10.97
C LYS A 46 2.00 -11.71 -10.36
N GLU A 47 2.88 -12.51 -10.93
CA GLU A 47 3.19 -13.85 -10.39
C GLU A 47 3.75 -13.77 -8.97
N MET A 48 4.62 -12.79 -8.70
CA MET A 48 5.16 -12.55 -7.36
C MET A 48 4.04 -12.25 -6.37
N VAL A 49 3.12 -11.35 -6.71
CA VAL A 49 1.98 -10.99 -5.86
C VAL A 49 1.07 -12.21 -5.65
N GLU A 50 0.76 -12.96 -6.70
CA GLU A 50 -0.07 -14.16 -6.63
C GLU A 50 0.51 -15.23 -5.70
N THR A 51 1.84 -15.33 -5.62
CA THR A 51 2.51 -16.23 -4.68
C THR A 51 2.12 -15.92 -3.24
N PHE A 52 2.10 -14.63 -2.87
CA PHE A 52 1.71 -14.19 -1.54
C PHE A 52 0.20 -14.32 -1.29
N ILE A 53 -0.62 -14.18 -2.32
CA ILE A 53 -2.08 -14.46 -2.23
C ILE A 53 -2.30 -15.94 -1.93
N ARG A 54 -1.65 -16.84 -2.66
CA ARG A 54 -1.76 -18.29 -2.42
C ARG A 54 -1.26 -18.69 -1.03
N ALA A 55 -0.23 -18.02 -0.54
CA ALA A 55 0.31 -18.23 0.80
C ALA A 55 -0.54 -17.58 1.91
N LYS A 56 -1.66 -16.96 1.56
CA LYS A 56 -2.56 -16.24 2.49
C LYS A 56 -1.88 -15.10 3.26
N LYS A 57 -0.83 -14.53 2.67
CA LYS A 57 -0.13 -13.34 3.20
C LYS A 57 -0.75 -12.04 2.71
N LEU A 58 -1.39 -12.08 1.55
CA LEU A 58 -2.19 -10.97 1.02
C LEU A 58 -3.63 -11.45 0.87
N ILE A 59 -4.53 -10.84 1.61
CA ILE A 59 -5.96 -11.15 1.55
C ILE A 59 -6.59 -10.25 0.48
N VAL A 60 -7.33 -10.86 -0.45
CA VAL A 60 -7.98 -10.14 -1.54
C VAL A 60 -9.49 -10.17 -1.32
N TYR A 61 -10.09 -9.00 -1.11
CA TYR A 61 -11.53 -8.88 -0.95
C TYR A 61 -12.23 -8.76 -2.29
N ASN A 62 -13.28 -9.56 -2.44
CA ASN A 62 -14.23 -9.45 -3.53
C ASN A 62 -15.48 -8.71 -3.05
N PHE A 63 -16.38 -8.37 -3.95
CA PHE A 63 -17.57 -7.59 -3.67
C PHE A 63 -18.83 -8.24 -4.25
N SER A 64 -19.92 -8.16 -3.51
CA SER A 64 -21.24 -8.52 -4.03
C SER A 64 -21.75 -7.46 -5.02
N GLU A 65 -22.78 -7.80 -5.77
CA GLU A 65 -23.42 -6.84 -6.68
C GLU A 65 -23.95 -5.61 -5.93
N GLU A 66 -24.52 -5.82 -4.75
CA GLU A 66 -25.03 -4.75 -3.88
C GLU A 66 -23.89 -3.84 -3.40
N GLU A 67 -22.75 -4.42 -3.04
CA GLU A 67 -21.57 -3.65 -2.65
C GLU A 67 -21.02 -2.83 -3.80
N ILE A 68 -20.94 -3.41 -5.00
CA ILE A 68 -20.49 -2.70 -6.22
C ILE A 68 -21.40 -1.50 -6.50
N GLU A 69 -22.72 -1.68 -6.41
CA GLU A 69 -23.68 -0.59 -6.58
C GLU A 69 -23.48 0.50 -5.52
N ALA A 70 -23.30 0.11 -4.26
CA ALA A 70 -23.03 1.05 -3.19
C ALA A 70 -21.73 1.84 -3.41
N ILE A 71 -20.68 1.19 -3.91
CA ILE A 71 -19.40 1.84 -4.20
C ILE A 71 -19.54 2.81 -5.38
N LEU A 72 -20.28 2.44 -6.42
CA LEU A 72 -20.55 3.33 -7.56
C LEU A 72 -21.24 4.62 -7.13
N ASN A 73 -22.14 4.55 -6.15
CA ASN A 73 -22.87 5.69 -5.60
C ASN A 73 -22.14 6.37 -4.41
N PHE A 74 -21.00 5.82 -4.00
CA PHE A 74 -20.22 6.36 -2.90
C PHE A 74 -19.56 7.68 -3.31
N ASP A 75 -19.88 8.76 -2.59
CA ASP A 75 -19.35 10.08 -2.87
C ASP A 75 -17.95 10.24 -2.26
N THR A 76 -16.97 10.30 -3.13
CA THR A 76 -15.55 10.56 -2.78
C THR A 76 -15.09 11.95 -3.23
N GLY A 77 -16.02 12.80 -3.65
CA GLY A 77 -15.70 14.11 -4.20
C GLY A 77 -15.29 14.06 -5.68
N ARG A 78 -14.93 15.23 -6.22
CA ARG A 78 -14.62 15.36 -7.66
C ARG A 78 -13.27 14.80 -8.07
N ASP A 79 -12.35 14.65 -7.11
CA ASP A 79 -10.96 14.34 -7.40
C ASP A 79 -10.68 12.84 -7.57
N LEU A 80 -11.57 11.99 -7.08
CA LEU A 80 -11.41 10.54 -7.14
C LEU A 80 -12.43 9.95 -8.12
N LYS A 81 -11.97 9.66 -9.34
CA LYS A 81 -12.83 9.18 -10.43
C LYS A 81 -12.71 7.68 -10.69
N ARG A 82 -11.58 7.06 -10.30
CA ARG A 82 -11.33 5.65 -10.59
C ARG A 82 -12.10 4.76 -9.63
N PHE A 83 -12.81 3.79 -10.18
CA PHE A 83 -13.57 2.83 -9.39
C PHE A 83 -12.66 2.02 -8.44
N THR A 84 -11.50 1.59 -8.91
CA THR A 84 -10.52 0.86 -8.09
C THR A 84 -10.17 1.62 -6.82
N ASP A 85 -9.90 2.91 -6.93
CA ASP A 85 -9.55 3.75 -5.78
C ASP A 85 -10.70 3.84 -4.78
N LYS A 86 -11.93 3.95 -5.28
CA LYS A 86 -13.14 3.93 -4.44
C LYS A 86 -13.28 2.62 -3.68
N THR A 87 -12.93 1.49 -4.29
CA THR A 87 -13.02 0.18 -3.62
C THR A 87 -12.08 0.09 -2.44
N VAL A 88 -10.87 0.65 -2.55
CA VAL A 88 -9.89 0.65 -1.47
C VAL A 88 -10.37 1.52 -0.30
N ILE A 89 -10.83 2.74 -0.58
CA ILE A 89 -11.35 3.66 0.45
C ILE A 89 -12.59 3.06 1.12
N TRP A 90 -13.52 2.53 0.34
CA TRP A 90 -14.75 1.93 0.86
C TRP A 90 -14.45 0.75 1.79
N LYS A 91 -13.54 -0.13 1.38
CA LYS A 91 -13.14 -1.29 2.19
C LYS A 91 -12.38 -0.85 3.45
N SER A 92 -11.53 0.17 3.37
CA SER A 92 -10.84 0.75 4.52
C SER A 92 -11.84 1.24 5.58
N LEU A 93 -12.89 1.95 5.16
CA LEU A 93 -13.97 2.39 6.05
C LEU A 93 -14.72 1.20 6.66
N GLN A 94 -15.07 0.22 5.84
CA GLN A 94 -15.80 -0.97 6.29
C GLN A 94 -15.02 -1.76 7.34
N LEU A 95 -13.71 -1.88 7.15
CA LEU A 95 -12.82 -2.61 8.07
C LEU A 95 -12.29 -1.73 9.21
N SER A 96 -12.55 -0.43 9.17
CA SER A 96 -11.98 0.55 10.12
C SER A 96 -10.46 0.41 10.23
N CYS A 97 -9.77 0.30 9.10
CA CYS A 97 -8.33 0.06 9.06
C CYS A 97 -7.57 1.17 8.30
N PRO A 98 -6.28 1.37 8.62
CA PRO A 98 -5.42 2.28 7.87
C PRO A 98 -5.28 1.86 6.41
N MET A 99 -5.00 2.82 5.55
CA MET A 99 -4.79 2.63 4.13
C MET A 99 -3.34 2.96 3.75
N LEU A 100 -2.77 2.13 2.89
CA LEU A 100 -1.45 2.38 2.29
C LEU A 100 -1.64 2.89 0.87
N THR A 101 -1.19 4.11 0.61
CA THR A 101 -1.22 4.69 -0.73
C THR A 101 -0.11 5.72 -0.93
N GLY A 102 0.41 5.77 -2.15
CA GLY A 102 1.31 6.83 -2.61
C GLY A 102 0.60 7.91 -3.41
N ASP A 103 -0.69 7.77 -3.65
CA ASP A 103 -1.48 8.72 -4.43
C ASP A 103 -1.99 9.87 -3.55
N GLN A 104 -1.62 11.10 -3.93
CA GLN A 104 -1.97 12.30 -3.16
C GLN A 104 -3.48 12.53 -3.10
N ARG A 105 -4.21 12.27 -4.19
CA ARG A 105 -5.66 12.47 -4.23
C ARG A 105 -6.39 11.48 -3.34
N MET A 106 -5.96 10.21 -3.36
CA MET A 106 -6.50 9.19 -2.45
C MET A 106 -6.22 9.56 -0.99
N ARG A 107 -5.02 10.04 -0.70
CA ARG A 107 -4.65 10.50 0.65
C ARG A 107 -5.58 11.61 1.13
N GLU A 108 -5.80 12.63 0.31
CA GLU A 108 -6.65 13.77 0.66
C GLU A 108 -8.10 13.34 0.93
N VAL A 109 -8.65 12.47 0.08
CA VAL A 109 -10.00 11.93 0.27
C VAL A 109 -10.08 11.10 1.56
N ALA A 110 -9.12 10.23 1.77
CA ALA A 110 -9.07 9.36 2.95
C ALA A 110 -8.96 10.18 4.25
N GLU A 111 -8.11 11.18 4.27
CA GLU A 111 -7.94 12.06 5.42
C GLU A 111 -9.22 12.83 5.77
N LYS A 112 -9.97 13.30 4.76
CA LYS A 112 -11.29 13.92 4.96
C LYS A 112 -12.31 12.96 5.56
N MET A 113 -12.12 11.67 5.37
CA MET A 113 -12.96 10.60 5.93
C MET A 113 -12.40 10.01 7.23
N ASN A 114 -11.38 10.66 7.80
CA ASN A 114 -10.70 10.22 9.03
C ASN A 114 -10.07 8.83 8.93
N ILE A 115 -9.60 8.47 7.73
CA ILE A 115 -8.81 7.25 7.51
C ILE A 115 -7.33 7.60 7.72
N GLU A 116 -6.65 6.82 8.57
CA GLU A 116 -5.21 6.90 8.73
C GLU A 116 -4.52 6.42 7.44
N VAL A 117 -3.57 7.19 6.92
CA VAL A 117 -2.90 6.91 5.65
C VAL A 117 -1.39 6.87 5.84
N HIS A 118 -0.76 5.86 5.26
CA HIS A 118 0.69 5.71 5.22
C HIS A 118 1.16 5.42 3.80
N GLY A 119 2.44 5.68 3.55
CA GLY A 119 3.07 5.43 2.25
C GLY A 119 4.22 4.43 2.34
N SER A 120 4.99 4.33 1.26
CA SER A 120 6.09 3.35 1.16
C SER A 120 7.21 3.61 2.17
N ILE A 121 7.46 4.87 2.53
CA ILE A 121 8.45 5.22 3.55
C ILE A 121 8.07 4.62 4.91
N TRP A 122 6.81 4.72 5.28
CA TRP A 122 6.30 4.14 6.53
C TRP A 122 6.53 2.63 6.61
N ILE A 123 6.44 1.93 5.48
CA ILE A 123 6.71 0.48 5.45
C ILE A 123 8.14 0.19 5.91
N ILE A 124 9.10 0.96 5.41
CA ILE A 124 10.51 0.82 5.80
C ILE A 124 10.70 1.17 7.28
N ASP A 125 10.07 2.26 7.74
CA ASP A 125 10.10 2.64 9.16
C ASP A 125 9.58 1.50 10.06
N GLU A 126 8.47 0.85 9.67
CA GLU A 126 7.92 -0.29 10.40
C GLU A 126 8.86 -1.50 10.40
N LEU A 127 9.46 -1.81 9.26
CA LEU A 127 10.42 -2.91 9.16
C LEU A 127 11.62 -2.71 10.09
N VAL A 128 12.12 -1.48 10.17
CA VAL A 128 13.23 -1.13 11.08
C VAL A 128 12.78 -1.20 12.55
N SER A 129 11.64 -0.59 12.87
CA SER A 129 11.15 -0.52 14.25
C SER A 129 10.87 -1.90 14.83
N LYS A 130 10.49 -2.85 14.00
CA LYS A 130 10.23 -4.25 14.39
C LYS A 130 11.45 -5.17 14.25
N ALA A 131 12.60 -4.60 13.94
CA ALA A 131 13.86 -5.32 13.75
C ALA A 131 13.77 -6.44 12.69
N LEU A 132 12.92 -6.25 11.68
CA LEU A 132 12.76 -7.20 10.57
C LEU A 132 13.84 -7.01 9.49
N ILE A 133 14.43 -5.82 9.44
CA ILE A 133 15.58 -5.51 8.60
C ILE A 133 16.62 -4.72 9.40
N SER A 134 17.88 -4.80 8.97
CA SER A 134 18.97 -4.01 9.55
C SER A 134 18.91 -2.54 9.08
N SER A 135 19.63 -1.67 9.79
CA SER A 135 19.79 -0.26 9.37
C SER A 135 20.43 -0.17 7.98
N GLU A 136 21.43 -1.02 7.69
CA GLU A 136 22.08 -1.06 6.38
C GLU A 136 21.11 -1.45 5.27
N LYS A 137 20.28 -2.46 5.50
CA LYS A 137 19.25 -2.87 4.56
C LYS A 137 18.24 -1.74 4.35
N ALA A 138 17.81 -1.07 5.41
CA ALA A 138 16.87 0.04 5.33
C ALA A 138 17.42 1.19 4.48
N ILE A 139 18.70 1.53 4.64
CA ILE A 139 19.36 2.56 3.83
C ILE A 139 19.30 2.18 2.35
N ILE A 140 19.64 0.93 2.02
CA ILE A 140 19.59 0.44 0.64
C ILE A 140 18.18 0.58 0.06
N LEU A 141 17.16 0.16 0.81
CA LEU A 141 15.76 0.24 0.35
C LEU A 141 15.31 1.69 0.16
N LEU A 142 15.70 2.59 1.07
CA LEU A 142 15.37 4.01 0.96
C LEU A 142 16.04 4.66 -0.27
N GLU A 143 17.31 4.33 -0.53
CA GLU A 143 18.00 4.78 -1.73
C GLU A 143 17.33 4.27 -3.00
N GLN A 144 16.91 3.01 -3.01
CA GLN A 144 16.17 2.44 -4.13
C GLN A 144 14.82 3.12 -4.35
N LEU A 145 14.10 3.49 -3.27
CA LEU A 145 12.87 4.28 -3.38
C LEU A 145 13.11 5.62 -4.06
N LEU A 146 14.20 6.31 -3.71
CA LEU A 146 14.57 7.58 -4.36
C LEU A 146 14.78 7.40 -5.86
N MET A 147 15.38 6.29 -6.27
CA MET A 147 15.67 6.00 -7.67
C MET A 147 14.45 5.57 -8.46
N THR A 148 13.50 4.88 -7.83
CA THR A 148 12.36 4.26 -8.52
C THR A 148 11.07 5.06 -8.46
N ASN A 149 10.95 6.00 -7.53
CA ASN A 149 9.74 6.81 -7.36
C ASN A 149 10.09 8.26 -7.04
N SER A 150 10.13 9.09 -8.09
CA SER A 150 10.45 10.52 -7.99
C SER A 150 9.37 11.35 -7.29
N ARG A 151 8.17 10.77 -7.05
CA ARG A 151 7.06 11.47 -6.38
C ARG A 151 7.21 11.47 -4.86
N LEU A 152 8.08 10.60 -4.31
CA LEU A 152 8.30 10.54 -2.87
C LEU A 152 9.06 11.77 -2.37
N PRO A 153 8.79 12.21 -1.13
CA PRO A 153 9.47 13.37 -0.56
C PRO A 153 10.93 13.05 -0.27
N LYS A 154 11.80 13.55 -1.13
CA LYS A 154 13.25 13.32 -1.07
C LYS A 154 13.84 13.67 0.29
N ASP A 155 13.48 14.84 0.82
CA ASP A 155 13.98 15.32 2.09
C ASP A 155 13.66 14.36 3.26
N GLU A 156 12.45 13.79 3.26
CA GLU A 156 12.03 12.83 4.28
C GLU A 156 12.83 11.53 4.20
N ILE A 157 13.14 11.08 2.99
CA ILE A 157 13.98 9.89 2.79
C ILE A 157 15.41 10.15 3.24
N GLU A 158 15.99 11.30 2.85
CA GLU A 158 17.36 11.68 3.24
C GLU A 158 17.52 11.81 4.76
N LYS A 159 16.52 12.39 5.44
CA LYS A 159 16.52 12.45 6.91
C LYS A 159 16.59 11.06 7.54
N ARG A 160 15.84 10.11 7.02
CA ARG A 160 15.84 8.74 7.52
C ARG A 160 17.17 8.04 7.28
N ILE A 161 17.73 8.20 6.08
CA ILE A 161 19.05 7.64 5.76
C ILE A 161 20.10 8.18 6.73
N ASN A 162 20.12 9.50 6.97
CA ASN A 162 21.08 10.12 7.87
C ASN A 162 20.90 9.64 9.32
N LYS A 163 19.68 9.44 9.76
CA LYS A 163 19.39 8.93 11.11
C LYS A 163 19.81 7.48 11.28
N LEU A 164 19.80 6.68 10.21
CA LEU A 164 20.18 5.26 10.25
C LEU A 164 21.69 5.04 10.15
N LYS A 165 22.44 6.03 9.69
CA LYS A 165 23.90 5.98 9.67
C LYS A 165 24.46 6.17 11.10
#